data_10d4a03416a0903aa384aef415d8a275
#
_entry.id   10d4a03416a0903aa384aef415d8a275
#
_cell.length_a   1.000
_cell.length_b   1.000
_cell.length_c   1.000
_cell.angle_alpha   90.00
_cell.angle_beta   90.00
_cell.angle_gamma   90.00
#
_symmetry.space_group_name_H-M   'P 1'
#
loop_
_entity.id
_entity.type
_entity.pdbx_description
1 polymer ?
#
loop_
_entity_poly.entity_id
_entity_poly.type
_entity_poly.pdbx_seq_one_letter_code
_entity_poly.pdbx_strand_id
1 'polypeptide(L)'
;MIKTKSRLFNITSAVGCLNGAFQSQVQITLPDLTFHLDNVQNAYLSVVHCEVPNSFYILNYTNNQLVINGTTYILTRGNYNVNTFMSMLLGILPVGFGMSYNSITTKFTMTHTTIDFTINATSSACTINSVMGLGTSDLTSTGRVLTMPNVVNFIPLQRINFRSNFLNFGCYNSVDGSSDIFLPLQNNAGQNSIINYVNQTQHKFLIQDRSITSFVINVTDDKNQLINFNGVPWLMTLQIDVDFLELPKVGNFSQIVQRPPF
;
A
#
# COMPACT_ATOMS: atom_id res chain seq x y z
N MET A 1 28.00 -4.80 -29.53
CA MET A 1 27.91 -3.78 -28.45
C MET A 1 26.52 -3.86 -27.86
N ILE A 2 26.38 -3.81 -26.53
CA ILE A 2 25.06 -3.75 -25.88
C ILE A 2 24.64 -2.29 -25.89
N LYS A 3 23.40 -2.01 -26.35
CA LYS A 3 22.77 -0.71 -26.28
C LYS A 3 21.48 -0.83 -25.46
N THR A 4 21.21 0.18 -24.64
CA THR A 4 19.99 0.27 -23.85
C THR A 4 19.05 1.30 -24.45
N LYS A 5 17.76 0.95 -24.60
CA LYS A 5 16.68 1.90 -24.90
C LYS A 5 15.75 1.99 -23.69
N SER A 6 15.45 3.21 -23.27
CA SER A 6 14.57 3.48 -22.15
C SER A 6 13.25 4.07 -22.63
N ARG A 7 12.14 3.65 -22.01
CA ARG A 7 10.80 4.24 -22.17
C ARG A 7 10.22 4.58 -20.80
N LEU A 8 9.62 5.75 -20.69
CA LEU A 8 8.92 6.20 -19.49
C LEU A 8 7.41 6.08 -19.67
N PHE A 9 6.73 5.65 -18.62
CA PHE A 9 5.28 5.51 -18.56
C PHE A 9 4.78 6.23 -17.32
N ASN A 10 3.95 7.25 -17.51
CA ASN A 10 3.27 7.94 -16.43
C ASN A 10 1.91 7.27 -16.20
N ILE A 11 1.72 6.75 -15.02
CA ILE A 11 0.55 6.00 -14.58
C ILE A 11 -0.19 6.83 -13.54
N THR A 12 -1.50 6.87 -13.65
CA THR A 12 -2.38 7.43 -12.62
C THR A 12 -3.46 6.42 -12.28
N SER A 13 -3.79 6.30 -11.00
CA SER A 13 -4.91 5.44 -10.58
C SER A 13 -6.28 5.97 -11.00
N ALA A 14 -6.36 7.23 -11.47
CA ALA A 14 -7.58 7.79 -12.04
C ALA A 14 -8.00 7.09 -13.34
N VAL A 15 -7.07 6.43 -14.04
CA VAL A 15 -7.30 5.70 -15.29
C VAL A 15 -7.04 4.22 -15.06
N GLY A 16 -7.95 3.37 -15.52
CA GLY A 16 -7.84 1.91 -15.38
C GLY A 16 -8.14 1.38 -13.97
N CYS A 17 -8.70 2.21 -13.08
CA CYS A 17 -9.10 1.78 -11.74
C CYS A 17 -10.20 0.73 -11.79
N LEU A 18 -9.98 -0.42 -11.13
CA LEU A 18 -10.91 -1.54 -11.10
C LEU A 18 -11.85 -1.51 -9.89
N ASN A 19 -11.51 -0.78 -8.83
CA ASN A 19 -12.24 -0.75 -7.55
C ASN A 19 -12.73 0.64 -7.13
N GLY A 20 -13.01 1.51 -8.08
CA GLY A 20 -13.71 2.79 -7.90
C GLY A 20 -13.00 3.72 -6.89
N ALA A 21 -13.71 4.13 -5.82
CA ALA A 21 -13.20 5.06 -4.83
C ALA A 21 -11.99 4.54 -4.03
N PHE A 22 -11.73 3.22 -4.03
CA PHE A 22 -10.53 2.68 -3.38
C PHE A 22 -9.25 3.14 -4.09
N GLN A 23 -9.25 3.21 -5.43
CA GLN A 23 -8.07 3.61 -6.23
C GLN A 23 -6.83 2.73 -6.00
N SER A 24 -7.00 1.53 -5.43
CA SER A 24 -5.90 0.65 -5.03
C SER A 24 -5.71 -0.58 -5.92
N GLN A 25 -6.56 -0.76 -6.93
CA GLN A 25 -6.42 -1.80 -7.94
C GLN A 25 -6.55 -1.17 -9.32
N VAL A 26 -5.45 -1.17 -10.08
CA VAL A 26 -5.37 -0.46 -11.36
C VAL A 26 -4.83 -1.40 -12.43
N GLN A 27 -5.57 -1.53 -13.54
CA GLN A 27 -5.11 -2.22 -14.72
C GLN A 27 -4.37 -1.25 -15.64
N ILE A 28 -3.14 -1.58 -15.96
CA ILE A 28 -2.29 -0.84 -16.87
C ILE A 28 -2.28 -1.57 -18.21
N THR A 29 -2.65 -0.88 -19.27
CA THR A 29 -2.52 -1.38 -20.65
C THR A 29 -1.36 -0.63 -21.30
N LEU A 30 -0.37 -1.36 -21.74
CA LEU A 30 0.79 -0.81 -22.42
C LEU A 30 0.59 -0.94 -23.94
N PRO A 31 0.61 0.16 -24.69
CA PRO A 31 0.54 0.06 -26.13
C PRO A 31 1.83 -0.60 -26.64
N ASP A 32 1.67 -1.79 -27.23
CA ASP A 32 2.65 -2.48 -28.06
C ASP A 32 4.09 -2.57 -27.51
N LEU A 33 4.22 -3.02 -26.23
CA LEU A 33 5.51 -3.41 -25.67
C LEU A 33 5.81 -4.89 -25.95
N THR A 34 5.79 -5.24 -27.23
CA THR A 34 6.30 -6.53 -27.65
C THR A 34 7.83 -6.41 -27.80
N PHE A 35 8.56 -7.08 -26.94
CA PHE A 35 10.02 -7.21 -27.05
C PHE A 35 10.36 -8.27 -28.12
N HIS A 36 9.75 -8.15 -29.30
CA HIS A 36 9.93 -9.08 -30.43
C HIS A 36 11.24 -8.82 -31.18
N LEU A 37 12.31 -8.67 -30.49
CA LEU A 37 13.58 -8.53 -31.19
C LEU A 37 14.42 -9.76 -30.86
N ASP A 38 14.81 -10.49 -31.87
CA ASP A 38 15.76 -11.60 -31.78
C ASP A 38 17.07 -11.20 -31.06
N ASN A 39 17.29 -9.90 -30.89
CA ASN A 39 18.48 -9.30 -30.31
C ASN A 39 18.29 -8.74 -28.88
N VAL A 40 17.09 -8.86 -28.27
CA VAL A 40 16.87 -8.42 -26.88
C VAL A 40 17.56 -9.40 -25.93
N GLN A 41 18.48 -8.87 -25.12
CA GLN A 41 19.18 -9.64 -24.09
C GLN A 41 18.38 -9.65 -22.80
N ASN A 42 18.06 -8.46 -22.29
CA ASN A 42 17.33 -8.28 -21.04
C ASN A 42 16.38 -7.08 -21.14
N ALA A 43 15.31 -7.13 -20.38
CA ALA A 43 14.46 -6.00 -20.13
C ALA A 43 14.31 -5.79 -18.62
N TYR A 44 14.33 -4.54 -18.18
CA TYR A 44 14.24 -4.16 -16.77
C TYR A 44 13.13 -3.16 -16.55
N LEU A 45 12.41 -3.32 -15.45
CA LEU A 45 11.46 -2.33 -14.94
C LEU A 45 12.07 -1.62 -13.74
N SER A 46 11.88 -0.31 -13.67
CA SER A 46 12.16 0.48 -12.46
C SER A 46 11.03 1.46 -12.19
N VAL A 47 10.78 1.75 -10.91
CA VAL A 47 9.94 2.86 -10.49
C VAL A 47 10.84 4.07 -10.37
N VAL A 48 10.64 5.08 -11.21
CA VAL A 48 11.45 6.31 -11.18
C VAL A 48 10.94 7.22 -10.08
N HIS A 49 9.63 7.39 -10.00
CA HIS A 49 8.95 8.31 -9.09
C HIS A 49 7.57 7.77 -8.74
N CYS A 50 7.11 8.01 -7.50
CA CYS A 50 5.77 7.69 -7.08
C CYS A 50 5.27 8.72 -6.08
N GLU A 51 4.06 9.24 -6.30
CA GLU A 51 3.34 10.17 -5.44
C GLU A 51 2.07 9.51 -4.93
N VAL A 52 1.99 9.33 -3.62
CA VAL A 52 0.84 8.67 -2.98
C VAL A 52 0.18 9.65 -2.02
N PRO A 53 -1.11 9.98 -2.20
CA PRO A 53 -1.83 10.81 -1.26
C PRO A 53 -2.05 10.07 0.05
N ASN A 54 -1.70 10.71 1.19
CA ASN A 54 -2.06 10.21 2.51
C ASN A 54 -3.53 10.58 2.82
N SER A 55 -4.46 9.97 2.06
CA SER A 55 -5.90 10.22 2.11
C SER A 55 -6.69 9.10 2.81
N PHE A 56 -6.02 8.01 3.20
CA PHE A 56 -6.65 6.89 3.88
C PHE A 56 -6.97 7.21 5.35
N TYR A 57 -8.04 6.60 5.86
CA TYR A 57 -8.54 6.86 7.21
C TYR A 57 -7.87 5.98 8.26
N ILE A 58 -7.67 6.54 9.45
CA ILE A 58 -7.26 5.81 10.67
C ILE A 58 -8.33 4.78 11.03
N LEU A 59 -9.60 5.22 11.12
CA LEU A 59 -10.74 4.30 11.20
C LEU A 59 -11.31 4.06 9.81
N ASN A 60 -11.21 2.83 9.36
CA ASN A 60 -11.65 2.39 8.05
C ASN A 60 -12.64 1.20 8.15
N TYR A 61 -12.90 0.52 7.06
CA TYR A 61 -13.84 -0.61 7.01
C TYR A 61 -13.40 -1.83 7.81
N THR A 62 -12.10 -1.96 8.10
CA THR A 62 -11.54 -3.16 8.73
C THR A 62 -11.32 -3.01 10.23
N ASN A 63 -11.42 -1.79 10.78
CA ASN A 63 -11.07 -1.51 12.18
C ASN A 63 -12.03 -0.55 12.90
N ASN A 64 -13.29 -0.44 12.49
CA ASN A 64 -14.25 0.53 13.03
C ASN A 64 -15.36 -0.08 13.91
N GLN A 65 -15.14 -1.23 14.52
CA GLN A 65 -16.14 -1.86 15.39
C GLN A 65 -15.59 -2.09 16.79
N LEU A 66 -16.41 -1.71 17.78
CA LEU A 66 -16.14 -1.91 19.21
C LEU A 66 -17.27 -2.77 19.81
N VAL A 67 -16.92 -3.77 20.59
CA VAL A 67 -17.92 -4.62 21.28
C VAL A 67 -17.82 -4.39 22.78
N ILE A 68 -18.93 -3.96 23.40
CA ILE A 68 -19.06 -3.78 24.85
C ILE A 68 -20.29 -4.54 25.34
N ASN A 69 -20.11 -5.39 26.37
CA ASN A 69 -21.16 -6.24 26.95
C ASN A 69 -21.96 -7.02 25.87
N GLY A 70 -21.28 -7.52 24.83
CA GLY A 70 -21.87 -8.24 23.71
C GLY A 70 -22.54 -7.36 22.66
N THR A 71 -22.67 -6.06 22.88
CA THR A 71 -23.24 -5.12 21.91
C THR A 71 -22.17 -4.52 21.02
N THR A 72 -22.37 -4.58 19.70
CA THR A 72 -21.44 -4.02 18.69
C THR A 72 -21.80 -2.57 18.38
N TYR A 73 -20.83 -1.69 18.51
CA TYR A 73 -20.89 -0.27 18.14
C TYR A 73 -20.07 -0.02 16.89
N ILE A 74 -20.70 0.51 15.84
CA ILE A 74 -20.04 0.86 14.58
C ILE A 74 -19.58 2.32 14.68
N LEU A 75 -18.27 2.53 14.62
CA LEU A 75 -17.66 3.84 14.75
C LEU A 75 -17.60 4.55 13.39
N THR A 76 -17.77 5.86 13.39
CA THR A 76 -17.68 6.66 12.17
C THR A 76 -16.25 6.61 11.61
N ARG A 77 -16.14 6.26 10.34
CA ARG A 77 -14.84 6.19 9.64
C ARG A 77 -14.28 7.59 9.42
N GLY A 78 -12.98 7.73 9.56
CA GLY A 78 -12.32 9.02 9.39
C GLY A 78 -10.94 9.09 10.01
N ASN A 79 -10.36 10.27 9.93
CA ASN A 79 -9.10 10.62 10.57
C ASN A 79 -9.35 11.34 11.88
N TYR A 80 -8.78 10.81 12.93
CA TYR A 80 -8.99 11.28 14.29
C TYR A 80 -7.67 11.61 14.98
N ASN A 81 -7.66 12.62 15.80
CA ASN A 81 -6.75 12.76 16.92
C ASN A 81 -7.43 12.22 18.20
N VAL A 82 -6.68 12.17 19.29
CA VAL A 82 -7.18 11.65 20.56
C VAL A 82 -8.50 12.29 21.01
N ASN A 83 -8.60 13.63 20.92
CA ASN A 83 -9.77 14.36 21.41
C ASN A 83 -11.00 14.15 20.51
N THR A 84 -10.81 14.21 19.19
CA THR A 84 -11.91 13.98 18.25
C THR A 84 -12.38 12.53 18.27
N PHE A 85 -11.47 11.58 18.51
CA PHE A 85 -11.82 10.18 18.69
C PHE A 85 -12.67 9.96 19.96
N MET A 86 -12.24 10.51 21.10
CA MET A 86 -13.02 10.42 22.36
C MET A 86 -14.41 11.01 22.19
N SER A 87 -14.51 12.20 21.58
CA SER A 87 -15.81 12.86 21.34
C SER A 87 -16.73 12.03 20.44
N MET A 88 -16.19 11.46 19.35
CA MET A 88 -16.94 10.60 18.44
C MET A 88 -17.42 9.33 19.15
N LEU A 89 -16.53 8.66 19.92
CA LEU A 89 -16.86 7.44 20.62
C LEU A 89 -17.94 7.67 21.69
N LEU A 90 -17.80 8.70 22.52
CA LEU A 90 -18.80 9.05 23.53
C LEU A 90 -20.15 9.47 22.92
N GLY A 91 -20.17 10.01 21.72
CA GLY A 91 -21.40 10.33 20.99
C GLY A 91 -22.14 9.08 20.48
N ILE A 92 -21.48 7.94 20.38
CA ILE A 92 -22.06 6.66 19.92
C ILE A 92 -22.45 5.76 21.10
N LEU A 93 -21.67 5.81 22.19
CA LEU A 93 -21.90 4.98 23.37
C LEU A 93 -23.12 5.47 24.16
N PRO A 94 -23.82 4.57 24.90
CA PRO A 94 -24.90 4.93 25.77
C PRO A 94 -24.48 5.96 26.85
N VAL A 95 -25.44 6.71 27.34
CA VAL A 95 -25.24 7.64 28.45
C VAL A 95 -24.67 6.90 29.65
N GLY A 96 -23.72 7.54 30.32
CA GLY A 96 -23.04 6.99 31.49
C GLY A 96 -21.57 6.59 31.20
N PHE A 97 -21.18 6.38 29.95
CA PHE A 97 -19.76 6.20 29.59
C PHE A 97 -19.00 7.52 29.63
N GLY A 98 -17.79 7.45 30.15
CA GLY A 98 -16.78 8.51 30.11
C GLY A 98 -15.48 7.97 29.54
N MET A 99 -14.65 8.86 29.02
CA MET A 99 -13.34 8.49 28.47
C MET A 99 -12.31 9.58 28.77
N SER A 100 -11.11 9.19 29.10
CA SER A 100 -9.97 10.07 29.29
C SER A 100 -8.72 9.50 28.63
N TYR A 101 -7.77 10.35 28.36
CA TYR A 101 -6.47 10.01 27.78
C TYR A 101 -5.35 10.50 28.67
N ASN A 102 -4.41 9.62 28.96
CA ASN A 102 -3.20 9.98 29.69
C ASN A 102 -2.06 10.21 28.68
N SER A 103 -1.61 11.45 28.57
CA SER A 103 -0.57 11.84 27.58
C SER A 103 0.83 11.29 27.93
N ILE A 104 1.07 10.89 29.18
CA ILE A 104 2.37 10.33 29.60
C ILE A 104 2.43 8.84 29.22
N THR A 105 1.37 8.09 29.52
CA THR A 105 1.30 6.65 29.21
C THR A 105 0.74 6.35 27.86
N THR A 106 0.19 7.36 27.18
CA THR A 106 -0.48 7.27 25.87
C THR A 106 -1.61 6.23 25.82
N LYS A 107 -2.33 6.07 26.94
CA LYS A 107 -3.40 5.09 27.10
C LYS A 107 -4.74 5.76 27.32
N PHE A 108 -5.80 5.07 26.86
CA PHE A 108 -7.16 5.43 27.21
C PHE A 108 -7.60 4.80 28.53
N THR A 109 -8.44 5.52 29.27
CA THR A 109 -9.21 5.00 30.40
C THR A 109 -10.67 5.26 30.12
N MET A 110 -11.48 4.20 30.13
CA MET A 110 -12.95 4.28 30.06
C MET A 110 -13.55 4.14 31.45
N THR A 111 -14.64 4.84 31.68
CA THR A 111 -15.41 4.79 32.93
C THR A 111 -16.90 4.65 32.60
N HIS A 112 -17.67 4.15 33.59
CA HIS A 112 -19.11 4.18 33.55
C HIS A 112 -19.67 4.66 34.90
N THR A 113 -20.74 5.42 34.88
CA THR A 113 -21.26 6.06 36.11
C THR A 113 -21.89 5.09 37.09
N THR A 114 -22.51 4.00 36.62
CA THR A 114 -23.35 3.13 37.45
C THR A 114 -22.98 1.64 37.44
N ILE A 115 -22.42 1.10 36.36
CA ILE A 115 -22.19 -0.35 36.19
C ILE A 115 -20.77 -0.65 35.79
N ASP A 116 -20.31 -1.85 36.11
CA ASP A 116 -19.13 -2.43 35.49
C ASP A 116 -19.47 -2.90 34.07
N PHE A 117 -18.47 -2.90 33.20
CA PHE A 117 -18.62 -3.27 31.80
C PHE A 117 -17.44 -4.10 31.33
N THR A 118 -17.65 -4.86 30.25
CA THR A 118 -16.62 -5.67 29.60
C THR A 118 -16.49 -5.27 28.14
N ILE A 119 -15.26 -4.96 27.71
CA ILE A 119 -14.92 -4.83 26.30
C ILE A 119 -14.57 -6.22 25.78
N ASN A 120 -15.33 -6.73 24.81
CA ASN A 120 -15.14 -8.08 24.26
C ASN A 120 -14.10 -8.03 23.10
N ALA A 121 -12.83 -7.82 23.48
CA ALA A 121 -11.74 -7.69 22.51
C ALA A 121 -11.43 -8.99 21.76
N THR A 122 -11.86 -10.15 22.27
CA THR A 122 -11.74 -11.46 21.62
C THR A 122 -12.82 -11.71 20.58
N SER A 123 -13.90 -10.91 20.59
CA SER A 123 -14.97 -11.03 19.59
C SER A 123 -14.45 -10.71 18.19
N SER A 124 -14.79 -11.53 17.20
CA SER A 124 -14.47 -11.27 15.79
C SER A 124 -15.12 -9.98 15.26
N ALA A 125 -16.18 -9.51 15.92
CA ALA A 125 -16.81 -8.22 15.65
C ALA A 125 -16.05 -7.04 16.27
N CYS A 126 -15.12 -7.26 17.21
CA CYS A 126 -14.31 -6.19 17.80
C CYS A 126 -13.05 -5.98 16.97
N THR A 127 -13.05 -5.01 16.08
CA THR A 127 -11.96 -4.78 15.13
C THR A 127 -11.07 -3.58 15.50
N ILE A 128 -11.45 -2.78 16.49
CA ILE A 128 -10.78 -1.53 16.92
C ILE A 128 -9.55 -1.77 17.80
N ASN A 129 -9.24 -3.02 18.14
CA ASN A 129 -8.28 -3.40 19.18
C ASN A 129 -6.94 -2.66 19.10
N SER A 130 -6.35 -2.58 17.90
CA SER A 130 -5.04 -1.92 17.71
C SER A 130 -5.13 -0.41 17.89
N VAL A 131 -6.22 0.23 17.48
CA VAL A 131 -6.38 1.69 17.57
C VAL A 131 -6.57 2.12 19.02
N MET A 132 -7.40 1.40 19.77
CA MET A 132 -7.67 1.72 21.18
C MET A 132 -6.67 1.14 22.18
N GLY A 133 -5.78 0.26 21.74
CA GLY A 133 -4.84 -0.42 22.61
C GLY A 133 -5.47 -1.51 23.50
N LEU A 134 -6.51 -2.21 23.02
CA LEU A 134 -7.26 -3.22 23.81
C LEU A 134 -6.47 -4.53 24.05
N GLY A 135 -5.54 -4.88 23.16
CA GLY A 135 -4.88 -6.19 23.23
C GLY A 135 -5.72 -7.32 22.63
N THR A 136 -5.49 -8.56 23.11
CA THR A 136 -6.05 -9.80 22.55
C THR A 136 -6.96 -10.55 23.53
N SER A 137 -7.25 -9.99 24.70
CA SER A 137 -8.11 -10.58 25.74
C SER A 137 -9.26 -9.65 26.05
N ASP A 138 -10.38 -10.22 26.48
CA ASP A 138 -11.50 -9.41 26.98
C ASP A 138 -11.08 -8.63 28.22
N LEU A 139 -11.56 -7.41 28.32
CA LEU A 139 -11.19 -6.45 29.37
C LEU A 139 -12.41 -6.08 30.17
N THR A 140 -12.41 -6.44 31.46
CA THR A 140 -13.51 -6.10 32.38
C THR A 140 -13.08 -4.96 33.30
N SER A 141 -13.96 -3.97 33.44
CA SER A 141 -13.77 -2.86 34.38
C SER A 141 -13.80 -3.35 35.83
N THR A 142 -13.05 -2.68 36.70
CA THR A 142 -13.11 -2.90 38.15
C THR A 142 -13.51 -1.59 38.79
N GLY A 143 -14.61 -1.59 39.55
CA GLY A 143 -15.13 -0.35 40.13
C GLY A 143 -15.50 0.67 39.04
N ARG A 144 -16.01 0.20 37.92
CA ARG A 144 -16.49 1.03 36.81
C ARG A 144 -15.37 1.79 36.05
N VAL A 145 -14.12 1.40 36.24
CA VAL A 145 -12.96 2.02 35.59
C VAL A 145 -12.17 0.94 34.86
N LEU A 146 -11.77 1.21 33.62
CA LEU A 146 -10.95 0.33 32.80
C LEU A 146 -9.89 1.15 32.06
N THR A 147 -8.62 0.93 32.41
CA THR A 147 -7.48 1.48 31.66
C THR A 147 -7.02 0.45 30.63
N MET A 148 -6.86 0.87 29.37
CA MET A 148 -6.43 -0.01 28.30
C MET A 148 -5.00 -0.52 28.53
N PRO A 149 -4.73 -1.81 28.26
CA PRO A 149 -3.41 -2.40 28.56
C PRO A 149 -2.28 -1.83 27.70
N ASN A 150 -2.58 -1.48 26.44
CA ASN A 150 -1.59 -1.00 25.48
C ASN A 150 -1.78 0.48 25.17
N VAL A 151 -0.79 1.07 24.51
CA VAL A 151 -0.83 2.43 23.99
C VAL A 151 -1.83 2.53 22.81
N VAL A 152 -2.43 3.70 22.64
CA VAL A 152 -3.29 3.98 21.48
C VAL A 152 -2.45 4.08 20.21
N ASN A 153 -3.02 3.67 19.08
CA ASN A 153 -2.34 3.74 17.80
C ASN A 153 -3.21 4.50 16.77
N PHE A 154 -2.90 5.77 16.58
CA PHE A 154 -3.51 6.61 15.54
C PHE A 154 -2.61 6.75 14.30
N ILE A 155 -1.70 5.80 14.08
CA ILE A 155 -0.92 5.71 12.85
C ILE A 155 -1.75 4.90 11.85
N PRO A 156 -2.24 5.51 10.76
CA PRO A 156 -3.18 4.84 9.87
C PRO A 156 -2.55 3.65 9.14
N LEU A 157 -1.41 3.89 8.52
CA LEU A 157 -0.61 2.91 7.79
C LEU A 157 0.88 3.25 7.96
N GLN A 158 1.70 2.27 8.26
CA GLN A 158 3.15 2.46 8.33
C GLN A 158 3.82 2.21 6.98
N ARG A 159 3.27 1.27 6.22
CA ARG A 159 3.81 0.87 4.92
C ARG A 159 2.71 0.71 3.89
N ILE A 160 3.02 1.09 2.67
CA ILE A 160 2.18 0.94 1.48
C ILE A 160 2.96 0.05 0.52
N ASN A 161 2.38 -1.08 0.12
CA ASN A 161 3.01 -2.04 -0.76
C ASN A 161 2.36 -2.00 -2.14
N PHE A 162 3.12 -1.64 -3.16
CA PHE A 162 2.71 -1.78 -4.55
C PHE A 162 3.09 -3.18 -5.03
N ARG A 163 2.10 -3.92 -5.49
CA ARG A 163 2.20 -5.32 -5.91
C ARG A 163 1.79 -5.48 -7.35
N SER A 164 2.42 -6.42 -8.05
CA SER A 164 2.00 -6.83 -9.37
C SER A 164 2.26 -8.32 -9.56
N ASN A 165 1.27 -9.03 -10.05
CA ASN A 165 1.38 -10.46 -10.38
C ASN A 165 2.26 -10.74 -11.61
N PHE A 166 2.60 -9.71 -12.34
CA PHE A 166 3.41 -9.76 -13.56
C PHE A 166 4.90 -9.94 -13.29
N LEU A 167 5.36 -9.55 -12.09
CA LEU A 167 6.78 -9.48 -11.77
C LEU A 167 7.06 -10.38 -10.56
N ASN A 168 7.84 -11.44 -10.80
CA ASN A 168 8.39 -12.24 -9.73
C ASN A 168 9.61 -11.48 -9.18
N PHE A 169 9.40 -10.66 -8.18
CA PHE A 169 10.45 -9.88 -7.54
C PHE A 169 11.09 -10.65 -6.40
N GLY A 170 12.36 -10.46 -6.20
CA GLY A 170 13.09 -11.03 -5.09
C GLY A 170 12.74 -10.46 -3.70
N CYS A 171 11.65 -9.66 -3.58
CA CYS A 171 11.16 -9.13 -2.32
C CYS A 171 10.18 -10.12 -1.69
N TYR A 172 10.58 -10.69 -0.56
CA TYR A 172 9.75 -11.62 0.20
C TYR A 172 8.99 -10.87 1.31
N ASN A 173 7.67 -11.04 1.35
CA ASN A 173 6.85 -10.58 2.46
C ASN A 173 6.69 -11.70 3.49
N SER A 174 7.22 -11.51 4.70
CA SER A 174 7.17 -12.51 5.77
C SER A 174 5.77 -12.74 6.35
N VAL A 175 4.81 -11.86 6.07
CA VAL A 175 3.44 -11.96 6.60
C VAL A 175 2.60 -12.97 5.81
N ASP A 176 2.68 -12.91 4.48
CA ASP A 176 1.87 -13.73 3.57
C ASP A 176 2.67 -14.62 2.62
N GLY A 177 4.01 -14.60 2.72
CA GLY A 177 4.91 -15.38 1.86
C GLY A 177 4.96 -14.93 0.41
N SER A 178 4.36 -13.77 0.07
CA SER A 178 4.33 -13.27 -1.30
C SER A 178 5.65 -12.65 -1.74
N SER A 179 5.95 -12.71 -3.05
CA SER A 179 7.14 -12.10 -3.66
C SER A 179 6.79 -11.08 -4.76
N ASP A 180 5.56 -10.61 -4.77
CA ASP A 180 4.99 -9.73 -5.79
C ASP A 180 5.09 -8.22 -5.49
N ILE A 181 5.74 -7.84 -4.37
CA ILE A 181 5.94 -6.45 -3.98
C ILE A 181 7.12 -5.88 -4.78
N PHE A 182 6.84 -4.88 -5.62
CA PHE A 182 7.90 -4.18 -6.37
C PHE A 182 8.26 -2.80 -5.81
N LEU A 183 7.37 -2.18 -4.98
CA LEU A 183 7.66 -0.93 -4.33
C LEU A 183 7.03 -0.90 -2.93
N PRO A 184 7.81 -1.10 -1.87
CA PRO A 184 7.39 -0.81 -0.51
C PRO A 184 7.67 0.66 -0.19
N LEU A 185 6.63 1.42 0.20
CA LEU A 185 6.75 2.81 0.64
C LEU A 185 6.51 2.91 2.14
N GLN A 186 7.38 3.63 2.81
CA GLN A 186 7.14 4.02 4.20
C GLN A 186 6.26 5.26 4.24
N ASN A 187 5.20 5.23 5.03
CA ASN A 187 4.37 6.41 5.27
C ASN A 187 5.04 7.29 6.32
N ASN A 188 5.73 8.31 5.85
CA ASN A 188 6.37 9.35 6.65
C ASN A 188 5.71 10.73 6.51
N ALA A 189 4.57 10.78 5.84
CA ALA A 189 3.84 12.01 5.55
C ALA A 189 2.67 12.21 6.53
N GLY A 190 2.37 13.46 6.88
CA GLY A 190 1.19 13.81 7.64
C GLY A 190 -0.12 13.55 6.87
N GLN A 191 -1.25 13.60 7.54
CA GLN A 191 -2.57 13.49 6.91
C GLN A 191 -2.75 14.56 5.84
N ASN A 192 -3.41 14.22 4.75
CA ASN A 192 -3.67 15.10 3.59
C ASN A 192 -2.40 15.66 2.92
N SER A 193 -1.26 15.04 3.15
CA SER A 193 -0.02 15.35 2.42
C SER A 193 0.32 14.23 1.44
N ILE A 194 1.38 14.41 0.66
CA ILE A 194 1.82 13.47 -0.36
C ILE A 194 3.04 12.71 0.15
N ILE A 195 2.99 11.40 0.05
CA ILE A 195 4.14 10.52 0.26
C ILE A 195 4.89 10.45 -1.06
N ASN A 196 6.12 10.94 -1.09
CA ASN A 196 6.95 10.98 -2.27
C ASN A 196 8.03 9.89 -2.24
N TYR A 197 8.18 9.21 -3.36
CA TYR A 197 9.27 8.29 -3.62
C TYR A 197 10.03 8.67 -4.87
N VAL A 198 11.35 8.70 -4.77
CA VAL A 198 12.26 8.86 -5.91
C VAL A 198 13.31 7.76 -5.84
N ASN A 199 13.52 7.06 -6.93
CA ASN A 199 14.48 5.97 -7.02
C ASN A 199 15.93 6.48 -7.06
N GLN A 200 16.50 6.72 -5.90
CA GLN A 200 17.89 7.19 -5.77
C GLN A 200 18.92 6.06 -6.00
N THR A 201 18.52 4.81 -5.78
CA THR A 201 19.43 3.64 -5.87
C THR A 201 19.46 3.02 -7.25
N GLN A 202 18.67 3.53 -8.19
CA GLN A 202 18.49 2.98 -9.54
C GLN A 202 18.11 1.49 -9.54
N HIS A 203 17.35 1.07 -8.52
CA HIS A 203 16.89 -0.30 -8.40
C HIS A 203 16.05 -0.70 -9.62
N LYS A 204 16.38 -1.83 -10.22
CA LYS A 204 15.73 -2.36 -11.43
C LYS A 204 15.34 -3.81 -11.22
N PHE A 205 14.21 -4.20 -11.77
CA PHE A 205 13.71 -5.56 -11.75
C PHE A 205 13.81 -6.18 -13.14
N LEU A 206 14.34 -7.39 -13.22
CA LEU A 206 14.39 -8.12 -14.48
C LEU A 206 12.99 -8.55 -14.91
N ILE A 207 12.61 -8.22 -16.13
CA ILE A 207 11.38 -8.67 -16.76
C ILE A 207 11.66 -10.02 -17.42
N GLN A 208 10.94 -11.06 -16.99
CA GLN A 208 11.12 -12.40 -17.55
C GLN A 208 10.27 -12.63 -18.79
N ASP A 209 9.11 -11.97 -18.89
CA ASP A 209 8.21 -12.10 -20.01
C ASP A 209 8.63 -11.23 -21.20
N ARG A 210 8.59 -11.81 -22.39
CA ARG A 210 8.98 -11.13 -23.63
C ARG A 210 7.87 -10.28 -24.25
N SER A 211 6.66 -10.38 -23.73
CA SER A 211 5.51 -9.60 -24.22
C SER A 211 4.65 -9.16 -23.05
N ILE A 212 4.54 -7.85 -22.86
CA ILE A 212 3.71 -7.24 -21.84
C ILE A 212 2.69 -6.37 -22.54
N THR A 213 1.44 -6.79 -22.53
CA THR A 213 0.32 -5.98 -23.06
C THR A 213 -0.45 -5.28 -21.96
N SER A 214 -0.60 -5.94 -20.80
CA SER A 214 -1.25 -5.36 -19.64
C SER A 214 -0.82 -6.05 -18.35
N PHE A 215 -0.91 -5.34 -17.23
CA PHE A 215 -0.70 -5.87 -15.89
C PHE A 215 -1.55 -5.10 -14.87
N VAL A 216 -1.75 -5.70 -13.70
CA VAL A 216 -2.50 -5.10 -12.60
C VAL A 216 -1.54 -4.68 -11.51
N ILE A 217 -1.71 -3.45 -11.02
CA ILE A 217 -1.07 -2.96 -9.79
C ILE A 217 -2.11 -3.00 -8.68
N ASN A 218 -1.78 -3.70 -7.59
CA ASN A 218 -2.53 -3.69 -6.34
C ASN A 218 -1.75 -2.90 -5.29
N VAL A 219 -2.43 -1.99 -4.60
CA VAL A 219 -1.83 -1.19 -3.51
C VAL A 219 -2.43 -1.67 -2.19
N THR A 220 -1.59 -2.26 -1.35
CA THR A 220 -2.01 -2.94 -0.12
C THR A 220 -1.27 -2.46 1.11
N ASP A 221 -1.83 -2.73 2.28
CA ASP A 221 -1.15 -2.63 3.56
C ASP A 221 -0.25 -3.85 3.83
N ASP A 222 0.35 -3.90 5.03
CA ASP A 222 1.21 -5.02 5.46
C ASP A 222 0.44 -6.34 5.67
N LYS A 223 -0.90 -6.28 5.76
CA LYS A 223 -1.78 -7.45 5.89
C LYS A 223 -2.35 -7.91 4.56
N ASN A 224 -1.81 -7.39 3.43
CA ASN A 224 -2.30 -7.65 2.08
C ASN A 224 -3.75 -7.18 1.82
N GLN A 225 -4.24 -6.19 2.59
CA GLN A 225 -5.56 -5.60 2.39
C GLN A 225 -5.46 -4.39 1.47
N LEU A 226 -6.37 -4.28 0.50
CA LEU A 226 -6.42 -3.13 -0.41
C LEU A 226 -6.68 -1.83 0.36
N ILE A 227 -5.84 -0.83 0.11
CA ILE A 227 -5.95 0.49 0.74
C ILE A 227 -7.07 1.28 0.08
N ASN A 228 -7.91 1.95 0.88
CA ASN A 228 -8.90 2.88 0.36
C ASN A 228 -8.33 4.31 0.35
N PHE A 229 -8.07 4.85 -0.83
CA PHE A 229 -7.57 6.21 -1.03
C PHE A 229 -8.69 7.28 -1.05
N ASN A 230 -9.94 6.88 -0.75
CA ASN A 230 -11.10 7.78 -0.70
C ASN A 230 -11.30 8.63 -1.98
N GLY A 231 -11.03 8.02 -3.14
CA GLY A 231 -11.20 8.65 -4.45
C GLY A 231 -10.04 9.57 -4.85
N VAL A 232 -9.00 9.69 -4.06
CA VAL A 232 -7.83 10.52 -4.42
C VAL A 232 -6.81 9.65 -5.17
N PRO A 233 -6.47 10.01 -6.42
CA PRO A 233 -5.57 9.20 -7.23
C PRO A 233 -4.11 9.35 -6.80
N TRP A 234 -3.35 8.27 -6.96
CA TRP A 234 -1.89 8.27 -6.89
C TRP A 234 -1.28 8.32 -8.28
N LEU A 235 -0.03 8.74 -8.35
CA LEU A 235 0.76 8.86 -9.57
C LEU A 235 2.04 8.03 -9.47
N MET A 236 2.47 7.42 -10.58
CA MET A 236 3.72 6.66 -10.66
C MET A 236 4.35 6.81 -12.03
N THR A 237 5.66 6.99 -12.07
CA THR A 237 6.44 6.93 -13.31
C THR A 237 7.26 5.63 -13.30
N LEU A 238 6.96 4.76 -14.26
CA LEU A 238 7.73 3.55 -14.53
C LEU A 238 8.71 3.80 -15.67
N GLN A 239 9.89 3.21 -15.59
CA GLN A 239 10.85 3.14 -16.67
C GLN A 239 11.08 1.68 -17.07
N ILE A 240 11.00 1.42 -18.37
CA ILE A 240 11.39 0.13 -18.93
C ILE A 240 12.66 0.35 -19.76
N ASP A 241 13.72 -0.33 -19.37
CA ASP A 241 14.99 -0.37 -20.05
C ASP A 241 15.12 -1.70 -20.81
N VAL A 242 15.45 -1.63 -22.08
CA VAL A 242 15.66 -2.82 -22.93
C VAL A 242 17.07 -2.81 -23.42
N ASP A 243 17.82 -3.85 -23.07
CA ASP A 243 19.17 -4.09 -23.56
C ASP A 243 19.11 -4.98 -24.81
N PHE A 244 19.78 -4.56 -25.87
CA PHE A 244 19.84 -5.31 -27.11
C PHE A 244 21.27 -5.33 -27.70
N LEU A 245 21.59 -6.44 -28.36
CA LEU A 245 22.83 -6.57 -29.12
C LEU A 245 22.71 -5.84 -30.45
N GLU A 246 23.57 -4.84 -30.64
CA GLU A 246 23.76 -4.29 -31.97
C GLU A 246 24.65 -5.26 -32.77
N LEU A 247 24.03 -5.94 -33.73
CA LEU A 247 24.79 -6.75 -34.69
C LEU A 247 25.72 -5.80 -35.48
N PRO A 248 26.99 -6.19 -35.68
CA PRO A 248 27.88 -5.43 -36.52
C PRO A 248 27.19 -5.26 -37.88
N LYS A 249 27.12 -4.04 -38.38
CA LYS A 249 26.68 -3.81 -39.77
C LYS A 249 27.58 -4.65 -40.65
N VAL A 250 27.03 -5.67 -41.28
CA VAL A 250 27.75 -6.42 -42.32
C VAL A 250 28.10 -5.39 -43.39
N GLY A 251 29.36 -4.98 -43.41
CA GLY A 251 29.87 -4.09 -44.43
C GLY A 251 29.57 -4.74 -45.77
N ASN A 252 29.06 -3.92 -46.71
CA ASN A 252 28.81 -4.39 -48.05
C ASN A 252 30.08 -5.07 -48.60
N PHE A 253 30.14 -6.40 -48.61
CA PHE A 253 31.16 -7.18 -49.28
C PHE A 253 31.05 -7.14 -50.81
N SER A 254 30.54 -6.02 -51.38
CA SER A 254 30.38 -5.87 -52.83
C SER A 254 31.63 -5.29 -53.53
N GLN A 255 32.82 -5.31 -52.90
CA GLN A 255 34.03 -4.89 -53.60
C GLN A 255 35.21 -5.77 -53.23
N ILE A 256 35.29 -6.99 -53.68
CA ILE A 256 36.55 -7.67 -54.01
C ILE A 256 36.21 -8.90 -54.89
N VAL A 257 35.90 -8.66 -56.17
CA VAL A 257 36.28 -9.58 -57.25
C VAL A 257 36.60 -8.72 -58.47
N GLN A 258 37.71 -8.02 -58.45
CA GLN A 258 38.41 -7.72 -59.69
C GLN A 258 39.34 -8.92 -59.94
N ARG A 259 38.93 -9.76 -60.93
CA ARG A 259 39.86 -10.72 -61.52
C ARG A 259 40.89 -9.95 -62.34
N PRO A 260 42.17 -10.24 -62.23
CA PRO A 260 43.14 -9.69 -63.19
C PRO A 260 42.89 -10.26 -64.57
N PRO A 261 43.11 -9.48 -65.63
CA PRO A 261 43.03 -9.97 -66.98
C PRO A 261 44.27 -10.87 -67.30
N PHE A 262 44.03 -11.97 -67.97
CA PHE A 262 45.07 -12.76 -68.60
C PHE A 262 45.60 -12.06 -69.83
#